data_dfda57022181cfbc1dc2dff5d8a34800
#
_entry.id   dfda57022181cfbc1dc2dff5d8a34800
#
_cell.length_a   1.000
_cell.length_b   1.000
_cell.length_c   1.000
_cell.angle_alpha   90.00
_cell.angle_beta   90.00
_cell.angle_gamma   90.00
#
_symmetry.space_group_name_H-M   'P 1'
#
loop_
_entity.id
_entity.type
_entity.pdbx_description
1 polymer ?
#
loop_
_entity_poly.entity_id
_entity_poly.type
_entity_poly.pdbx_seq_one_letter_code
_entity_poly.pdbx_strand_id
1 'polypeptide(L)'
;MLQDFKFVFKKPLLLVSLAVISLFPVIYALTFLGAMWDPYDRTGDMQFHIVNEDTGNEDIELGKEIEAELKDNDQLDWQFSTLEKAEEAIKSGESYGYLEIPADASDNAMTFLSESPENVNLKLKTNPGFNFIGSIMSEQVGSVLVETVQKEITETYTKTLISELGSLSDQSDEAQDAIAELKNGAVTLDDGLGQLEDSSAQLKEGADNLESGASQVSEGAGTLYNGEQQFTGQITQLAPMLGNYAQPVQGAQSELENGAGQLNEASTQLAGGASELNSGIVQMNGGISELKAGSSEMAEALTEVDTRFNELLAEIEEQNIVFSDEGAEAIASPVNLDIESMVDTQNYAQSFAPLVIAVSLYIGAITFNVVYPMNKIFENKKNVFSQWLSRGLLFLSHSVIITTLLYATIVWVMQIEIASHWRFYFAMLVWSLVSISIIGLLVMIFGNFGKFLGIVLLIVQLSSSGGTFPIETANNFYQTLYEFLPMAFVVSGFKDAIFGQAFDMEFSTIMYTLLATAAGAYLLVLLVLWLKDKFPKYEEKANKMAKFEN
;
A
#
# COMPACT_ATOMS: atom_id res chain seq x y z
N MET A 1 -40.22 26.90 -3.80
CA MET A 1 -39.04 26.45 -3.05
C MET A 1 -38.86 24.93 -3.00
N LEU A 2 -39.89 24.12 -2.89
CA LEU A 2 -39.77 22.67 -2.70
C LEU A 2 -40.14 21.86 -3.97
N GLN A 3 -39.71 22.28 -5.16
CA GLN A 3 -40.15 21.65 -6.41
C GLN A 3 -39.55 20.25 -6.60
N ASP A 4 -38.26 20.11 -6.31
CA ASP A 4 -37.57 18.82 -6.39
C ASP A 4 -38.13 17.84 -5.39
N PHE A 5 -38.40 18.27 -4.15
CA PHE A 5 -39.09 17.45 -3.15
C PHE A 5 -40.48 17.01 -3.60
N LYS A 6 -41.31 17.96 -4.11
CA LYS A 6 -42.63 17.61 -4.64
C LYS A 6 -42.54 16.63 -5.81
N PHE A 7 -41.52 16.74 -6.64
CA PHE A 7 -41.28 15.81 -7.73
C PHE A 7 -40.90 14.41 -7.22
N VAL A 8 -39.98 14.33 -6.25
CA VAL A 8 -39.58 13.06 -5.61
C VAL A 8 -40.76 12.41 -4.92
N PHE A 9 -41.50 13.13 -4.06
CA PHE A 9 -42.63 12.58 -3.31
C PHE A 9 -43.83 12.21 -4.20
N LYS A 10 -43.99 12.82 -5.36
CA LYS A 10 -45.04 12.43 -6.33
C LYS A 10 -44.71 11.16 -7.11
N LYS A 11 -43.45 10.69 -7.04
CA LYS A 11 -43.01 9.47 -7.74
C LYS A 11 -42.53 8.43 -6.74
N PRO A 12 -43.41 7.53 -6.28
CA PRO A 12 -43.04 6.57 -5.23
C PRO A 12 -41.85 5.70 -5.62
N LEU A 13 -41.71 5.30 -6.90
CA LEU A 13 -40.57 4.53 -7.38
C LEU A 13 -39.26 5.31 -7.25
N LEU A 14 -39.25 6.61 -7.55
CA LEU A 14 -38.08 7.47 -7.40
C LEU A 14 -37.72 7.65 -5.93
N LEU A 15 -38.71 7.81 -5.06
CA LEU A 15 -38.52 7.91 -3.60
C LEU A 15 -37.86 6.63 -3.05
N VAL A 16 -38.41 5.46 -3.42
CA VAL A 16 -37.86 4.16 -3.02
C VAL A 16 -36.44 3.98 -3.56
N SER A 17 -36.22 4.32 -4.82
CA SER A 17 -34.87 4.25 -5.42
C SER A 17 -33.87 5.14 -4.66
N LEU A 18 -34.25 6.38 -4.31
CA LEU A 18 -33.40 7.29 -3.53
C LEU A 18 -33.15 6.76 -2.10
N ALA A 19 -34.13 6.13 -1.49
CA ALA A 19 -33.97 5.49 -0.18
C ALA A 19 -33.00 4.30 -0.25
N VAL A 20 -33.14 3.44 -1.26
CA VAL A 20 -32.26 2.27 -1.46
C VAL A 20 -30.83 2.69 -1.74
N ILE A 21 -30.61 3.66 -2.61
CA ILE A 21 -29.24 4.12 -2.91
C ILE A 21 -28.57 4.83 -1.75
N SER A 22 -29.34 5.38 -0.79
CA SER A 22 -28.79 5.96 0.43
C SER A 22 -28.11 4.91 1.34
N LEU A 23 -28.38 3.61 1.11
CA LEU A 23 -27.68 2.50 1.78
C LEU A 23 -26.35 2.13 1.11
N PHE A 24 -26.09 2.58 -0.11
CA PHE A 24 -24.87 2.22 -0.85
C PHE A 24 -23.58 2.56 -0.11
N PRO A 25 -23.42 3.78 0.46
CA PRO A 25 -22.25 4.11 1.27
C PRO A 25 -22.05 3.17 2.46
N VAL A 26 -23.16 2.77 3.10
CA VAL A 26 -23.15 1.84 4.24
C VAL A 26 -22.70 0.45 3.79
N ILE A 27 -23.28 -0.08 2.72
CA ILE A 27 -22.94 -1.40 2.18
C ILE A 27 -21.45 -1.42 1.77
N TYR A 28 -20.99 -0.38 1.07
CA TYR A 28 -19.59 -0.29 0.65
C TYR A 28 -18.63 -0.26 1.86
N ALA A 29 -18.90 0.58 2.85
CA ALA A 29 -18.07 0.67 4.04
C ALA A 29 -18.06 -0.64 4.83
N LEU A 30 -19.23 -1.24 5.09
CA LEU A 30 -19.34 -2.51 5.81
C LEU A 30 -18.58 -3.65 5.11
N THR A 31 -18.74 -3.77 3.80
CA THR A 31 -18.06 -4.83 3.04
C THR A 31 -16.56 -4.59 2.98
N PHE A 32 -16.13 -3.38 2.69
CA PHE A 32 -14.72 -3.09 2.49
C PHE A 32 -13.92 -3.06 3.80
N LEU A 33 -14.40 -2.33 4.80
CA LEU A 33 -13.76 -2.31 6.12
C LEU A 33 -13.90 -3.67 6.83
N GLY A 34 -15.03 -4.35 6.65
CA GLY A 34 -15.21 -5.69 7.21
C GLY A 34 -14.28 -6.73 6.63
N ALA A 35 -13.99 -6.65 5.32
CA ALA A 35 -13.03 -7.53 4.66
C ALA A 35 -11.57 -7.25 5.07
N MET A 36 -11.27 -6.02 5.47
CA MET A 36 -9.93 -5.56 5.86
C MET A 36 -9.88 -5.17 7.35
N TRP A 37 -10.69 -5.84 8.18
CA TRP A 37 -10.89 -5.43 9.57
C TRP A 37 -9.59 -5.41 10.35
N ASP A 38 -8.92 -6.53 10.37
CA ASP A 38 -7.59 -6.64 10.97
C ASP A 38 -6.79 -7.79 10.31
N PRO A 39 -6.15 -7.52 9.17
CA PRO A 39 -5.37 -8.54 8.50
C PRO A 39 -4.09 -8.89 9.27
N TYR A 40 -3.59 -8.00 10.13
CA TYR A 40 -2.37 -8.20 10.89
C TYR A 40 -2.60 -9.00 12.18
N ASP A 41 -3.77 -8.85 12.82
CA ASP A 41 -4.17 -9.68 13.97
C ASP A 41 -4.46 -11.14 13.56
N ARG A 42 -4.72 -11.34 12.25
CA ARG A 42 -5.03 -12.66 11.68
C ARG A 42 -3.88 -13.29 10.90
N THR A 43 -2.68 -12.81 11.10
CA THR A 43 -1.48 -13.45 10.53
C THR A 43 -1.29 -14.86 11.04
N GLY A 44 -1.72 -15.15 12.27
CA GLY A 44 -1.77 -16.50 12.82
C GLY A 44 -2.63 -17.51 12.04
N ASP A 45 -3.54 -17.03 11.16
CA ASP A 45 -4.30 -17.90 10.23
C ASP A 45 -3.51 -18.18 8.91
N MET A 46 -2.37 -17.51 8.70
CA MET A 46 -1.55 -17.65 7.49
C MET A 46 -0.57 -18.80 7.66
N GLN A 47 -0.71 -19.84 6.82
CA GLN A 47 0.19 -20.97 6.86
C GLN A 47 1.57 -20.59 6.31
N PHE A 48 2.59 -20.97 7.08
CA PHE A 48 3.99 -20.83 6.70
C PHE A 48 4.75 -22.11 7.09
N HIS A 49 5.50 -22.67 6.16
CA HIS A 49 6.18 -23.93 6.38
C HIS A 49 7.61 -23.72 6.87
N ILE A 50 7.99 -24.53 7.82
CA ILE A 50 9.38 -24.72 8.25
C ILE A 50 9.82 -26.10 7.76
N VAL A 51 10.86 -26.11 6.95
CA VAL A 51 11.50 -27.30 6.43
C VAL A 51 12.82 -27.44 7.15
N ASN A 52 12.86 -28.32 8.12
CA ASN A 52 14.07 -28.58 8.89
C ASN A 52 14.74 -29.83 8.32
N GLU A 53 15.86 -29.65 7.64
CA GLU A 53 16.74 -30.72 7.15
C GLU A 53 17.99 -30.85 8.03
N ASP A 54 18.16 -29.96 9.04
CA ASP A 54 19.31 -29.96 9.93
C ASP A 54 19.42 -31.28 10.71
N THR A 55 20.60 -31.89 10.64
CA THR A 55 20.87 -33.18 11.29
C THR A 55 21.35 -33.01 12.73
N GLY A 56 21.63 -31.77 13.14
CA GLY A 56 22.29 -31.49 14.41
C GLY A 56 23.73 -31.99 14.47
N ASN A 57 24.45 -31.60 15.47
CA ASN A 57 25.75 -32.16 15.83
C ASN A 57 25.83 -32.46 17.35
N GLU A 58 27.04 -32.77 17.87
CA GLU A 58 27.22 -33.15 19.28
C GLU A 58 26.95 -31.98 20.25
N ASP A 59 27.07 -30.72 19.77
CA ASP A 59 27.03 -29.48 20.58
C ASP A 59 25.72 -28.71 20.44
N ILE A 60 25.09 -28.73 19.25
CA ILE A 60 23.89 -27.93 18.96
C ILE A 60 22.94 -28.64 18.00
N GLU A 61 21.63 -28.47 18.19
CA GLU A 61 20.57 -28.93 17.29
C GLU A 61 19.77 -27.71 16.80
N LEU A 62 20.44 -26.81 16.06
CA LEU A 62 19.90 -25.50 15.67
C LEU A 62 18.51 -25.57 15.03
N GLY A 63 18.31 -26.54 14.12
CA GLY A 63 17.01 -26.73 13.48
C GLY A 63 15.90 -27.09 14.47
N LYS A 64 16.19 -27.88 15.51
CA LYS A 64 15.23 -28.24 16.54
C LYS A 64 14.97 -27.09 17.52
N GLU A 65 15.96 -26.28 17.82
CA GLU A 65 15.83 -25.09 18.66
C GLU A 65 14.91 -24.07 17.99
N ILE A 66 15.14 -23.79 16.70
CA ILE A 66 14.26 -22.95 15.89
C ILE A 66 12.83 -23.51 15.87
N GLU A 67 12.65 -24.82 15.65
CA GLU A 67 11.31 -25.43 15.69
C GLU A 67 10.64 -25.31 17.06
N ALA A 68 11.40 -25.44 18.14
CA ALA A 68 10.87 -25.34 19.50
C ALA A 68 10.39 -23.93 19.80
N GLU A 69 11.16 -22.91 19.43
CA GLU A 69 10.79 -21.50 19.61
C GLU A 69 9.55 -21.14 18.79
N LEU A 70 9.47 -21.63 17.54
CA LEU A 70 8.33 -21.36 16.67
C LEU A 70 7.04 -22.07 17.09
N LYS A 71 7.12 -23.18 17.82
CA LYS A 71 5.92 -23.87 18.36
C LYS A 71 5.14 -23.04 19.38
N ASP A 72 5.82 -22.19 20.10
CA ASP A 72 5.22 -21.29 21.10
C ASP A 72 4.90 -19.89 20.53
N ASN A 73 5.22 -19.67 19.24
CA ASN A 73 5.00 -18.40 18.53
C ASN A 73 3.69 -18.46 17.73
N ASP A 74 2.76 -17.57 18.00
CA ASP A 74 1.42 -17.49 17.39
C ASP A 74 1.31 -16.46 16.25
N GLN A 75 2.43 -15.90 15.80
CA GLN A 75 2.45 -14.91 14.72
C GLN A 75 1.98 -15.46 13.38
N LEU A 76 2.26 -16.73 13.10
CA LEU A 76 1.81 -17.47 11.91
C LEU A 76 1.32 -18.87 12.28
N ASP A 77 0.57 -19.51 11.38
CA ASP A 77 0.25 -20.94 11.47
C ASP A 77 1.46 -21.76 10.96
N TRP A 78 2.37 -22.06 11.89
CA TRP A 78 3.62 -22.74 11.60
C TRP A 78 3.39 -24.22 11.28
N GLN A 79 3.73 -24.62 10.05
CA GLN A 79 3.62 -25.98 9.58
C GLN A 79 5.00 -26.61 9.42
N PHE A 80 5.34 -27.57 10.28
CA PHE A 80 6.59 -28.30 10.19
C PHE A 80 6.45 -29.46 9.20
N SER A 81 7.14 -29.40 8.07
CA SER A 81 6.92 -30.32 6.96
C SER A 81 8.19 -30.60 6.15
N THR A 82 8.08 -31.56 5.22
CA THR A 82 9.14 -31.82 4.24
C THR A 82 9.15 -30.80 3.13
N LEU A 83 10.31 -30.60 2.47
CA LEU A 83 10.48 -29.66 1.35
C LEU A 83 9.44 -29.90 0.24
N GLU A 84 9.15 -31.16 -0.11
CA GLU A 84 8.17 -31.50 -1.14
C GLU A 84 6.77 -30.95 -0.81
N LYS A 85 6.32 -31.14 0.45
CA LYS A 85 5.04 -30.64 0.93
C LYS A 85 4.99 -29.11 0.98
N ALA A 86 6.05 -28.46 1.44
CA ALA A 86 6.16 -27.02 1.49
C ALA A 86 6.10 -26.40 0.08
N GLU A 87 6.78 -26.99 -0.89
CA GLU A 87 6.72 -26.56 -2.28
C GLU A 87 5.33 -26.74 -2.91
N GLU A 88 4.66 -27.84 -2.60
CA GLU A 88 3.29 -28.10 -3.07
C GLU A 88 2.31 -27.08 -2.47
N ALA A 89 2.42 -26.81 -1.16
CA ALA A 89 1.59 -25.83 -0.46
C ALA A 89 1.76 -24.39 -1.02
N ILE A 90 2.99 -23.98 -1.36
CA ILE A 90 3.22 -22.69 -2.02
C ILE A 90 2.64 -22.66 -3.44
N LYS A 91 2.76 -23.76 -4.20
CA LYS A 91 2.23 -23.84 -5.56
C LYS A 91 0.70 -23.86 -5.59
N SER A 92 0.07 -24.53 -4.61
CA SER A 92 -1.40 -24.57 -4.48
C SER A 92 -1.99 -23.31 -3.89
N GLY A 93 -1.19 -22.45 -3.23
CA GLY A 93 -1.65 -21.27 -2.52
C GLY A 93 -2.19 -21.57 -1.11
N GLU A 94 -1.93 -22.75 -0.57
CA GLU A 94 -2.24 -23.08 0.83
C GLU A 94 -1.28 -22.38 1.79
N SER A 95 -0.01 -22.17 1.37
CA SER A 95 1.00 -21.46 2.13
C SER A 95 1.53 -20.25 1.38
N TYR A 96 1.93 -19.23 2.12
CA TYR A 96 2.50 -18.00 1.58
C TYR A 96 4.02 -18.05 1.43
N GLY A 97 4.69 -18.93 2.17
CA GLY A 97 6.12 -19.13 2.11
C GLY A 97 6.60 -20.32 2.90
N TYR A 98 7.87 -20.66 2.73
CA TYR A 98 8.58 -21.56 3.60
C TYR A 98 10.01 -21.10 3.86
N LEU A 99 10.52 -21.46 5.04
CA LEU A 99 11.91 -21.35 5.42
C LEU A 99 12.53 -22.75 5.44
N GLU A 100 13.62 -22.94 4.69
CA GLU A 100 14.42 -24.17 4.67
C GLU A 100 15.65 -23.95 5.54
N ILE A 101 15.80 -24.79 6.54
CA ILE A 101 16.99 -24.93 7.38
C ILE A 101 17.82 -26.05 6.77
N PRO A 102 19.01 -25.78 6.25
CA PRO A 102 19.79 -26.77 5.53
C PRO A 102 20.35 -27.86 6.47
N ALA A 103 20.69 -28.99 5.90
CA ALA A 103 21.15 -30.19 6.65
C ALA A 103 22.45 -29.94 7.44
N ASP A 104 23.23 -28.98 7.02
CA ASP A 104 24.53 -28.58 7.58
C ASP A 104 24.43 -27.32 8.49
N ALA A 105 23.21 -26.91 8.87
CA ALA A 105 23.02 -25.67 9.64
C ALA A 105 23.75 -25.70 10.99
N SER A 106 23.58 -26.77 11.76
CA SER A 106 24.27 -26.95 13.04
C SER A 106 25.79 -27.05 12.88
N ASP A 107 26.23 -27.79 11.85
CA ASP A 107 27.66 -27.93 11.58
C ASP A 107 28.29 -26.58 11.20
N ASN A 108 27.66 -25.85 10.28
CA ASN A 108 28.14 -24.52 9.85
C ASN A 108 28.11 -23.51 11.01
N ALA A 109 27.07 -23.54 11.84
CA ALA A 109 26.99 -22.69 13.04
C ALA A 109 28.19 -22.90 13.96
N MET A 110 28.73 -24.10 14.09
CA MET A 110 29.86 -24.40 14.95
C MET A 110 31.23 -24.16 14.32
N THR A 111 31.27 -23.77 13.04
CA THR A 111 32.55 -23.47 12.37
C THR A 111 33.18 -22.14 12.72
N PHE A 112 32.53 -21.30 13.54
CA PHE A 112 32.97 -19.93 13.85
C PHE A 112 34.38 -19.84 14.47
N LEU A 113 34.88 -20.92 15.09
CA LEU A 113 36.23 -21.05 15.64
C LEU A 113 37.17 -21.83 14.71
N SER A 114 36.73 -22.22 13.53
CA SER A 114 37.55 -23.01 12.59
C SER A 114 38.43 -22.10 11.71
N GLU A 115 39.43 -22.70 11.03
CA GLU A 115 40.24 -22.02 10.04
C GLU A 115 39.45 -21.55 8.81
N SER A 116 38.23 -22.05 8.59
CA SER A 116 37.36 -21.72 7.48
C SER A 116 35.91 -21.65 7.96
N PRO A 117 35.46 -20.53 8.55
CA PRO A 117 34.08 -20.38 9.01
C PRO A 117 33.10 -20.44 7.85
N GLU A 118 32.02 -21.18 8.01
CA GLU A 118 30.94 -21.27 7.03
C GLU A 118 29.66 -20.64 7.59
N ASN A 119 28.87 -20.01 6.72
CA ASN A 119 27.64 -19.36 7.12
C ASN A 119 26.48 -20.36 7.16
N VAL A 120 25.56 -20.18 8.10
CA VAL A 120 24.25 -20.85 8.07
C VAL A 120 23.38 -20.18 7.00
N ASN A 121 23.10 -20.87 5.91
CA ASN A 121 22.37 -20.33 4.78
C ASN A 121 20.91 -20.76 4.83
N LEU A 122 20.08 -20.03 5.57
CA LEU A 122 18.63 -20.22 5.56
C LEU A 122 18.05 -19.77 4.20
N LYS A 123 17.11 -20.57 3.65
CA LYS A 123 16.46 -20.23 2.38
C LYS A 123 14.99 -19.91 2.61
N LEU A 124 14.61 -18.68 2.32
CA LEU A 124 13.23 -18.24 2.31
C LEU A 124 12.68 -18.29 0.88
N LYS A 125 11.54 -18.94 0.68
CA LYS A 125 10.84 -18.96 -0.60
C LYS A 125 9.39 -18.54 -0.45
N THR A 126 8.96 -17.58 -1.25
CA THR A 126 7.60 -17.03 -1.27
C THR A 126 7.00 -17.12 -2.69
N ASN A 127 5.70 -16.90 -2.82
CA ASN A 127 5.01 -16.87 -4.12
C ASN A 127 4.22 -15.58 -4.31
N PRO A 128 4.87 -14.46 -4.72
CA PRO A 128 4.20 -13.18 -4.95
C PRO A 128 3.17 -13.23 -6.10
N GLY A 129 3.27 -14.23 -6.98
CA GLY A 129 2.28 -14.43 -8.04
C GLY A 129 0.93 -14.93 -7.53
N PHE A 130 0.89 -15.57 -6.36
CA PHE A 130 -0.36 -15.96 -5.70
C PHE A 130 -0.96 -14.79 -4.89
N ASN A 131 -0.17 -14.20 -4.00
CA ASN A 131 -0.58 -13.05 -3.20
C ASN A 131 0.64 -12.19 -2.85
N PHE A 132 0.73 -11.01 -3.46
CA PHE A 132 1.87 -10.12 -3.27
C PHE A 132 2.02 -9.62 -1.83
N ILE A 133 0.92 -9.21 -1.19
CA ILE A 133 0.95 -8.73 0.21
C ILE A 133 1.30 -9.87 1.16
N GLY A 134 0.71 -11.05 0.96
CA GLY A 134 1.03 -12.24 1.76
C GLY A 134 2.51 -12.62 1.64
N SER A 135 3.11 -12.48 0.45
CA SER A 135 4.55 -12.70 0.27
C SER A 135 5.40 -11.68 1.01
N ILE A 136 5.06 -10.38 0.95
CA ILE A 136 5.76 -9.33 1.72
C ILE A 136 5.65 -9.60 3.22
N MET A 137 4.47 -9.97 3.72
CA MET A 137 4.29 -10.32 5.14
C MET A 137 5.17 -11.52 5.53
N SER A 138 5.23 -12.55 4.67
CA SER A 138 6.10 -13.72 4.88
C SER A 138 7.58 -13.36 4.83
N GLU A 139 8.00 -12.47 3.94
CA GLU A 139 9.38 -11.96 3.87
C GLU A 139 9.74 -11.16 5.13
N GLN A 140 8.83 -10.33 5.63
CA GLN A 140 9.02 -9.59 6.87
C GLN A 140 9.18 -10.53 8.07
N VAL A 141 8.31 -11.53 8.18
CA VAL A 141 8.41 -12.56 9.23
C VAL A 141 9.70 -13.38 9.07
N GLY A 142 10.02 -13.78 7.84
CA GLY A 142 11.29 -14.46 7.56
C GLY A 142 12.51 -13.65 7.99
N SER A 143 12.50 -12.34 7.80
CA SER A 143 13.58 -11.45 8.25
C SER A 143 13.68 -11.41 9.77
N VAL A 144 12.55 -11.33 10.49
CA VAL A 144 12.51 -11.37 11.95
C VAL A 144 13.03 -12.73 12.47
N LEU A 145 12.66 -13.84 11.80
CA LEU A 145 13.17 -15.16 12.15
C LEU A 145 14.70 -15.26 12.00
N VAL A 146 15.23 -14.71 10.89
CA VAL A 146 16.68 -14.68 10.69
C VAL A 146 17.36 -13.88 11.80
N GLU A 147 16.78 -12.74 12.21
CA GLU A 147 17.29 -11.92 13.32
C GLU A 147 17.25 -12.71 14.64
N THR A 148 16.16 -13.42 14.93
CA THR A 148 16.04 -14.29 16.11
C THR A 148 17.07 -15.39 16.09
N VAL A 149 17.22 -16.10 14.94
CA VAL A 149 18.26 -17.15 14.78
C VAL A 149 19.67 -16.59 14.95
N GLN A 150 19.93 -15.41 14.39
CA GLN A 150 21.22 -14.73 14.57
C GLN A 150 21.49 -14.41 16.04
N LYS A 151 20.46 -13.94 16.77
CA LYS A 151 20.57 -13.68 18.21
C LYS A 151 20.88 -14.98 18.97
N GLU A 152 20.17 -16.05 18.71
CA GLU A 152 20.36 -17.38 19.35
C GLU A 152 21.77 -17.91 19.10
N ILE A 153 22.22 -17.87 17.84
CA ILE A 153 23.59 -18.26 17.46
C ILE A 153 24.60 -17.36 18.18
N THR A 154 24.38 -16.05 18.21
CA THR A 154 25.30 -15.09 18.89
C THR A 154 25.33 -15.33 20.39
N GLU A 155 24.18 -15.64 21.00
CA GLU A 155 24.10 -15.98 22.44
C GLU A 155 24.87 -17.27 22.73
N THR A 156 24.66 -18.31 21.91
CA THR A 156 25.39 -19.58 22.02
C THR A 156 26.88 -19.39 21.83
N TYR A 157 27.31 -18.61 20.82
CA TYR A 157 28.72 -18.27 20.63
C TYR A 157 29.30 -17.53 21.84
N THR A 158 28.53 -16.57 22.37
CA THR A 158 28.96 -15.78 23.51
C THR A 158 29.06 -16.64 24.77
N LYS A 159 28.10 -17.53 25.01
CA LYS A 159 28.14 -18.49 26.12
C LYS A 159 29.33 -19.45 26.00
N THR A 160 29.55 -19.98 24.78
CA THR A 160 30.70 -20.84 24.51
C THR A 160 32.02 -20.11 24.73
N LEU A 161 32.14 -18.88 24.20
CA LEU A 161 33.30 -18.02 24.43
C LEU A 161 33.50 -17.72 25.92
N ILE A 162 32.45 -17.39 26.66
CA ILE A 162 32.51 -17.11 28.09
C ILE A 162 32.90 -18.39 28.87
N SER A 163 32.35 -19.56 28.48
CA SER A 163 32.71 -20.85 29.08
C SER A 163 34.18 -21.21 28.82
N GLU A 164 34.62 -21.02 27.59
CA GLU A 164 36.01 -21.18 27.17
C GLU A 164 36.93 -20.22 27.91
N LEU A 165 36.49 -18.93 28.03
CA LEU A 165 37.17 -17.89 28.80
C LEU A 165 37.24 -18.20 30.28
N GLY A 166 36.18 -18.79 30.84
CA GLY A 166 36.16 -19.27 32.25
C GLY A 166 37.13 -20.42 32.51
N SER A 167 37.34 -21.29 31.54
CA SER A 167 38.35 -22.37 31.58
C SER A 167 39.76 -21.87 31.24
N LEU A 168 39.86 -20.64 30.79
CA LEU A 168 41.03 -20.05 30.16
C LEU A 168 42.04 -19.41 31.14
N SER A 169 41.82 -19.53 32.45
CA SER A 169 42.89 -19.21 33.40
C SER A 169 44.21 -19.93 33.11
N ASP A 170 44.11 -21.04 32.30
CA ASP A 170 45.28 -21.83 31.86
C ASP A 170 45.58 -21.71 30.33
N GLN A 171 44.74 -21.04 29.51
CA GLN A 171 44.85 -21.04 28.03
C GLN A 171 44.58 -19.66 27.36
N SER A 172 45.15 -18.58 27.89
CA SER A 172 44.93 -17.23 27.40
C SER A 172 45.30 -16.99 25.92
N ASP A 173 46.26 -17.73 25.38
CA ASP A 173 46.72 -17.58 24.02
C ASP A 173 45.66 -18.03 22.99
N GLU A 174 44.96 -19.16 23.26
CA GLU A 174 43.93 -19.69 22.38
C GLU A 174 42.68 -18.82 22.31
N ALA A 175 42.35 -18.10 23.38
CA ALA A 175 41.21 -17.18 23.41
C ALA A 175 41.46 -15.89 22.64
N GLN A 176 42.68 -15.38 22.65
CA GLN A 176 43.06 -14.23 21.83
C GLN A 176 42.96 -14.55 20.34
N ASP A 177 43.35 -15.78 19.97
CA ASP A 177 43.21 -16.24 18.58
C ASP A 177 41.73 -16.32 18.16
N ALA A 178 40.83 -16.86 19.03
CA ALA A 178 39.40 -16.95 18.74
C ALA A 178 38.72 -15.56 18.57
N ILE A 179 39.08 -14.58 19.39
CA ILE A 179 38.59 -13.20 19.24
C ILE A 179 39.10 -12.59 17.92
N ALA A 180 40.34 -12.88 17.52
CA ALA A 180 40.90 -12.44 16.25
C ALA A 180 40.15 -13.04 15.05
N GLU A 181 39.76 -14.32 15.14
CA GLU A 181 38.96 -14.99 14.10
C GLU A 181 37.56 -14.42 13.98
N LEU A 182 36.86 -14.17 15.10
CA LEU A 182 35.55 -13.50 15.12
C LEU A 182 35.62 -12.11 14.50
N LYS A 183 36.71 -11.37 14.76
CA LYS A 183 36.96 -10.06 14.18
C LYS A 183 37.17 -10.14 12.65
N ASN A 184 37.87 -11.15 12.19
CA ASN A 184 38.04 -11.42 10.76
C ASN A 184 36.70 -11.84 10.10
N GLY A 185 35.86 -12.59 10.80
CA GLY A 185 34.52 -12.93 10.36
C GLY A 185 33.62 -11.71 10.20
N ALA A 186 33.67 -10.78 11.15
CA ALA A 186 32.94 -9.51 11.06
C ALA A 186 33.41 -8.64 9.87
N VAL A 187 34.72 -8.61 9.61
CA VAL A 187 35.26 -7.91 8.43
C VAL A 187 34.76 -8.56 7.13
N THR A 188 34.74 -9.91 7.08
CA THR A 188 34.25 -10.63 5.90
C THR A 188 32.76 -10.38 5.65
N LEU A 189 31.97 -10.23 6.71
CA LEU A 189 30.56 -9.84 6.60
C LEU A 189 30.42 -8.44 6.00
N ASP A 190 31.20 -7.48 6.47
CA ASP A 190 31.20 -6.11 5.93
C ASP A 190 31.60 -6.08 4.44
N ASP A 191 32.61 -6.85 4.05
CA ASP A 191 33.01 -7.02 2.64
C ASP A 191 31.88 -7.63 1.80
N GLY A 192 31.18 -8.62 2.32
CA GLY A 192 30.01 -9.24 1.66
C GLY A 192 28.85 -8.26 1.48
N LEU A 193 28.59 -7.46 2.49
CA LEU A 193 27.60 -6.39 2.43
C LEU A 193 28.01 -5.30 1.41
N GLY A 194 29.29 -4.98 1.30
CA GLY A 194 29.81 -4.10 0.27
C GLY A 194 29.57 -4.63 -1.15
N GLN A 195 29.79 -5.93 -1.38
CA GLN A 195 29.47 -6.57 -2.67
C GLN A 195 27.97 -6.57 -2.98
N LEU A 196 27.14 -6.73 -1.96
CA LEU A 196 25.67 -6.66 -2.11
C LEU A 196 25.23 -5.22 -2.46
N GLU A 197 25.86 -4.21 -1.86
CA GLU A 197 25.65 -2.79 -2.19
C GLU A 197 25.99 -2.50 -3.64
N ASP A 198 27.17 -2.97 -4.11
CA ASP A 198 27.60 -2.83 -5.50
C ASP A 198 26.65 -3.55 -6.47
N SER A 199 26.19 -4.75 -6.11
CA SER A 199 25.23 -5.52 -6.90
C SER A 199 23.87 -4.81 -6.97
N SER A 200 23.45 -4.22 -5.87
CA SER A 200 22.22 -3.41 -5.80
C SER A 200 22.33 -2.15 -6.65
N ALA A 201 23.50 -1.50 -6.66
CA ALA A 201 23.75 -0.35 -7.53
C ALA A 201 23.67 -0.73 -9.02
N GLN A 202 24.24 -1.89 -9.40
CA GLN A 202 24.13 -2.41 -10.77
C GLN A 202 22.67 -2.76 -11.14
N LEU A 203 21.94 -3.36 -10.20
CA LEU A 203 20.52 -3.67 -10.40
C LEU A 203 19.69 -2.38 -10.58
N LYS A 204 20.03 -1.33 -9.81
CA LYS A 204 19.41 -0.01 -9.98
C LYS A 204 19.67 0.57 -11.36
N GLU A 205 20.90 0.54 -11.82
CA GLU A 205 21.25 1.00 -13.18
C GLU A 205 20.47 0.21 -14.25
N GLY A 206 20.34 -1.11 -14.05
CA GLY A 206 19.51 -1.96 -14.92
C GLY A 206 18.03 -1.56 -14.91
N ALA A 207 17.48 -1.27 -13.76
CA ALA A 207 16.10 -0.83 -13.60
C ALA A 207 15.85 0.56 -14.23
N ASP A 208 16.78 1.51 -14.03
CA ASP A 208 16.72 2.84 -14.63
C ASP A 208 16.80 2.76 -16.17
N ASN A 209 17.64 1.87 -16.69
CA ASN A 209 17.74 1.59 -18.13
C ASN A 209 16.46 0.95 -18.67
N LEU A 210 15.84 0.03 -17.92
CA LEU A 210 14.57 -0.59 -18.28
C LEU A 210 13.43 0.44 -18.32
N GLU A 211 13.35 1.33 -17.35
CA GLU A 211 12.36 2.41 -17.29
C GLU A 211 12.54 3.37 -18.49
N SER A 212 13.79 3.74 -18.77
CA SER A 212 14.14 4.57 -19.94
C SER A 212 13.76 3.89 -21.26
N GLY A 213 14.07 2.59 -21.38
CA GLY A 213 13.70 1.79 -22.56
C GLY A 213 12.19 1.67 -22.74
N ALA A 214 11.44 1.43 -21.65
CA ALA A 214 9.98 1.40 -21.65
C ALA A 214 9.39 2.74 -22.09
N SER A 215 9.95 3.84 -21.61
CA SER A 215 9.53 5.20 -21.99
C SER A 215 9.75 5.45 -23.49
N GLN A 216 10.91 5.04 -24.04
CA GLN A 216 11.19 5.15 -25.46
C GLN A 216 10.25 4.31 -26.32
N VAL A 217 9.92 3.08 -25.87
CA VAL A 217 8.93 2.22 -26.56
C VAL A 217 7.55 2.87 -26.52
N SER A 218 7.15 3.47 -25.41
CA SER A 218 5.88 4.19 -25.30
C SER A 218 5.81 5.40 -26.24
N GLU A 219 6.88 6.18 -26.33
CA GLU A 219 6.98 7.31 -27.26
C GLU A 219 6.94 6.83 -28.73
N GLY A 220 7.66 5.73 -29.03
CA GLY A 220 7.61 5.08 -30.35
C GLY A 220 6.22 4.56 -30.69
N ALA A 221 5.54 3.92 -29.76
CA ALA A 221 4.15 3.45 -29.92
C ALA A 221 3.18 4.62 -30.15
N GLY A 222 3.34 5.72 -29.39
CA GLY A 222 2.58 6.94 -29.58
C GLY A 222 2.82 7.58 -30.95
N THR A 223 4.06 7.58 -31.43
CA THR A 223 4.43 8.06 -32.76
C THR A 223 3.83 7.19 -33.86
N LEU A 224 3.87 5.86 -33.67
CA LEU A 224 3.25 4.89 -34.57
C LEU A 224 1.74 5.10 -34.65
N TYR A 225 1.08 5.24 -33.50
CA TYR A 225 -0.36 5.50 -33.43
C TYR A 225 -0.75 6.81 -34.13
N ASN A 226 0.02 7.89 -33.91
CA ASN A 226 -0.21 9.16 -34.58
C ASN A 226 0.01 9.06 -36.10
N GLY A 227 1.05 8.32 -36.51
CA GLY A 227 1.31 8.03 -37.95
C GLY A 227 0.20 7.22 -38.58
N GLU A 228 -0.34 6.25 -37.86
CA GLU A 228 -1.47 5.43 -38.28
C GLU A 228 -2.74 6.29 -38.43
N GLN A 229 -3.05 7.16 -37.50
CA GLN A 229 -4.17 8.12 -37.60
C GLN A 229 -4.07 9.01 -38.86
N GLN A 230 -2.87 9.49 -39.17
CA GLN A 230 -2.62 10.26 -40.38
C GLN A 230 -2.81 9.40 -41.65
N PHE A 231 -2.29 8.18 -41.61
CA PHE A 231 -2.45 7.21 -42.70
C PHE A 231 -3.92 6.83 -42.92
N THR A 232 -4.67 6.62 -41.84
CA THR A 232 -6.12 6.41 -41.83
C THR A 232 -6.85 7.55 -42.56
N GLY A 233 -6.50 8.79 -42.22
CA GLY A 233 -7.09 9.96 -42.91
C GLY A 233 -6.82 9.96 -44.41
N GLN A 234 -5.60 9.58 -44.81
CA GLN A 234 -5.23 9.49 -46.22
C GLN A 234 -5.94 8.35 -46.96
N ILE A 235 -5.99 7.15 -46.34
CA ILE A 235 -6.68 5.98 -46.91
C ILE A 235 -8.17 6.23 -47.02
N THR A 236 -8.80 6.87 -46.05
CA THR A 236 -10.22 7.24 -46.11
C THR A 236 -10.52 8.17 -47.29
N GLN A 237 -9.63 9.11 -47.59
CA GLN A 237 -9.74 9.99 -48.77
C GLN A 237 -9.53 9.23 -50.08
N LEU A 238 -8.65 8.22 -50.08
CA LEU A 238 -8.35 7.40 -51.27
C LEU A 238 -9.31 6.21 -51.43
N ALA A 239 -10.09 5.85 -50.42
CA ALA A 239 -10.99 4.69 -50.44
C ALA A 239 -11.91 4.62 -51.68
N PRO A 240 -12.48 5.74 -52.20
CA PRO A 240 -13.27 5.70 -53.42
C PRO A 240 -12.48 5.28 -54.68
N MET A 241 -11.15 5.47 -54.64
CA MET A 241 -10.24 5.13 -55.75
C MET A 241 -9.68 3.71 -55.65
N LEU A 242 -9.64 3.14 -54.44
CA LEU A 242 -9.07 1.82 -54.16
C LEU A 242 -10.00 0.65 -54.54
N GLY A 243 -11.30 0.88 -54.72
CA GLY A 243 -12.25 -0.15 -55.13
C GLY A 243 -12.18 -1.42 -54.27
N ASN A 244 -11.95 -2.57 -54.87
CA ASN A 244 -11.91 -3.86 -54.16
C ASN A 244 -10.71 -4.03 -53.21
N TYR A 245 -9.72 -3.15 -53.26
CA TYR A 245 -8.57 -3.16 -52.33
C TYR A 245 -8.82 -2.37 -51.05
N ALA A 246 -9.91 -1.63 -50.98
CA ALA A 246 -10.21 -0.82 -49.78
C ALA A 246 -10.38 -1.68 -48.50
N GLN A 247 -11.10 -2.81 -48.60
CA GLN A 247 -11.32 -3.70 -47.47
C GLN A 247 -10.04 -4.36 -46.91
N PRO A 248 -9.18 -4.96 -47.75
CA PRO A 248 -7.90 -5.50 -47.25
C PRO A 248 -7.00 -4.45 -46.60
N VAL A 249 -6.97 -3.23 -47.12
CA VAL A 249 -6.19 -2.12 -46.57
C VAL A 249 -6.74 -1.69 -45.19
N GLN A 250 -8.06 -1.57 -45.06
CA GLN A 250 -8.71 -1.28 -43.80
C GLN A 250 -8.50 -2.40 -42.78
N GLY A 251 -8.49 -3.66 -43.19
CA GLY A 251 -8.19 -4.80 -42.33
C GLY A 251 -6.77 -4.73 -41.75
N ALA A 252 -5.78 -4.54 -42.64
CA ALA A 252 -4.37 -4.38 -42.21
C ALA A 252 -4.16 -3.17 -41.29
N GLN A 253 -4.89 -2.11 -41.54
CA GLN A 253 -4.89 -0.91 -40.71
C GLN A 253 -5.43 -1.16 -39.29
N SER A 254 -6.58 -1.85 -39.19
CA SER A 254 -7.13 -2.22 -37.88
C SER A 254 -6.20 -3.15 -37.11
N GLU A 255 -5.47 -4.02 -37.76
CA GLU A 255 -4.45 -4.86 -37.14
C GLU A 255 -3.28 -4.02 -36.64
N LEU A 256 -2.84 -3.02 -37.39
CA LEU A 256 -1.75 -2.11 -36.98
C LEU A 256 -2.16 -1.25 -35.79
N GLU A 257 -3.37 -0.70 -35.80
CA GLU A 257 -3.95 0.07 -34.70
C GLU A 257 -4.02 -0.75 -33.40
N ASN A 258 -4.55 -1.99 -33.52
CA ASN A 258 -4.59 -2.92 -32.40
C ASN A 258 -3.18 -3.29 -31.90
N GLY A 259 -2.24 -3.51 -32.81
CA GLY A 259 -0.84 -3.78 -32.46
C GLY A 259 -0.17 -2.60 -31.76
N ALA A 260 -0.41 -1.38 -32.21
CA ALA A 260 0.10 -0.17 -31.58
C ALA A 260 -0.52 0.05 -30.18
N GLY A 261 -1.83 -0.22 -30.05
CA GLY A 261 -2.52 -0.19 -28.76
C GLY A 261 -1.94 -1.20 -27.77
N GLN A 262 -1.77 -2.45 -28.18
CA GLN A 262 -1.16 -3.50 -27.34
C GLN A 262 0.29 -3.16 -26.95
N LEU A 263 1.07 -2.60 -27.88
CA LEU A 263 2.45 -2.18 -27.59
C LEU A 263 2.49 -1.05 -26.55
N ASN A 264 1.60 -0.09 -26.65
CA ASN A 264 1.51 1.00 -25.69
C ASN A 264 1.10 0.49 -24.29
N GLU A 265 0.14 -0.43 -24.23
CA GLU A 265 -0.30 -1.04 -22.98
C GLU A 265 0.82 -1.87 -22.33
N ALA A 266 1.49 -2.72 -23.12
CA ALA A 266 2.63 -3.52 -22.66
C ALA A 266 3.78 -2.62 -22.15
N SER A 267 4.05 -1.51 -22.85
CA SER A 267 5.07 -0.54 -22.43
C SER A 267 4.71 0.15 -21.13
N THR A 268 3.45 0.51 -20.93
CA THR A 268 2.97 1.11 -19.68
C THR A 268 3.09 0.12 -18.52
N GLN A 269 2.76 -1.15 -18.75
CA GLN A 269 2.94 -2.21 -17.75
C GLN A 269 4.42 -2.42 -17.42
N LEU A 270 5.29 -2.40 -18.44
CA LEU A 270 6.74 -2.54 -18.26
C LEU A 270 7.32 -1.37 -17.46
N ALA A 271 6.89 -0.14 -17.75
CA ALA A 271 7.30 1.04 -16.99
C ALA A 271 6.83 0.97 -15.52
N GLY A 272 5.59 0.50 -15.30
CA GLY A 272 5.07 0.23 -13.95
C GLY A 272 5.92 -0.79 -13.20
N GLY A 273 6.22 -1.94 -13.83
CA GLY A 273 7.07 -2.96 -13.23
C GLY A 273 8.51 -2.47 -12.94
N ALA A 274 9.07 -1.63 -13.80
CA ALA A 274 10.38 -1.02 -13.57
C ALA A 274 10.36 -0.06 -12.36
N SER A 275 9.29 0.72 -12.21
CA SER A 275 9.11 1.61 -11.06
C SER A 275 8.93 0.84 -9.74
N GLU A 276 8.18 -0.27 -9.77
CA GLU A 276 8.06 -1.18 -8.61
C GLU A 276 9.40 -1.82 -8.27
N LEU A 277 10.17 -2.26 -9.29
CA LEU A 277 11.52 -2.77 -9.10
C LEU A 277 12.43 -1.73 -8.46
N ASN A 278 12.40 -0.48 -8.94
CA ASN A 278 13.16 0.64 -8.35
C ASN A 278 12.79 0.86 -6.88
N SER A 279 11.50 0.78 -6.54
CA SER A 279 11.04 0.89 -5.16
C SER A 279 11.55 -0.25 -4.29
N GLY A 280 11.52 -1.49 -4.81
CA GLY A 280 12.09 -2.66 -4.13
C GLY A 280 13.61 -2.53 -3.90
N ILE A 281 14.34 -1.99 -4.88
CA ILE A 281 15.79 -1.74 -4.76
C ILE A 281 16.07 -0.67 -3.68
N VAL A 282 15.26 0.37 -3.58
CA VAL A 282 15.39 1.39 -2.53
C VAL A 282 15.20 0.75 -1.14
N GLN A 283 14.19 -0.11 -0.97
CA GLN A 283 13.98 -0.84 0.27
C GLN A 283 15.13 -1.80 0.56
N MET A 284 15.61 -2.54 -0.44
CA MET A 284 16.78 -3.42 -0.31
C MET A 284 18.01 -2.63 0.12
N ASN A 285 18.27 -1.46 -0.47
CA ASN A 285 19.38 -0.59 -0.08
C ASN A 285 19.24 -0.06 1.35
N GLY A 286 18.00 0.21 1.79
CA GLY A 286 17.71 0.52 3.19
C GLY A 286 18.13 -0.63 4.09
N GLY A 287 17.68 -1.86 3.79
CA GLY A 287 18.05 -3.05 4.55
C GLY A 287 19.56 -3.36 4.52
N ILE A 288 20.21 -3.21 3.37
CA ILE A 288 21.69 -3.35 3.27
C ILE A 288 22.39 -2.32 4.16
N SER A 289 21.89 -1.07 4.17
CA SER A 289 22.46 0.00 4.99
C SER A 289 22.31 -0.28 6.49
N GLU A 290 21.15 -0.80 6.89
CA GLU A 290 20.89 -1.23 8.28
C GLU A 290 21.78 -2.42 8.67
N LEU A 291 21.90 -3.42 7.81
CA LEU A 291 22.79 -4.56 8.03
C LEU A 291 24.26 -4.14 8.12
N LYS A 292 24.69 -3.18 7.29
CA LYS A 292 26.05 -2.65 7.31
C LYS A 292 26.33 -1.87 8.59
N ALA A 293 25.34 -1.08 9.06
CA ALA A 293 25.43 -0.40 10.34
C ALA A 293 25.57 -1.41 11.49
N GLY A 294 24.72 -2.46 11.50
CA GLY A 294 24.77 -3.54 12.49
C GLY A 294 26.10 -4.34 12.43
N SER A 295 26.64 -4.60 11.23
CA SER A 295 27.94 -5.25 11.06
C SER A 295 29.09 -4.38 11.59
N SER A 296 29.02 -3.07 11.33
CA SER A 296 30.01 -2.10 11.86
C SER A 296 29.94 -2.02 13.38
N GLU A 297 28.73 -1.94 13.95
CA GLU A 297 28.52 -1.95 15.39
C GLU A 297 29.02 -3.26 16.03
N MET A 298 28.81 -4.39 15.35
CA MET A 298 29.32 -5.68 15.79
C MET A 298 30.87 -5.69 15.76
N ALA A 299 31.52 -5.15 14.74
CA ALA A 299 32.98 -5.05 14.66
C ALA A 299 33.56 -4.12 15.74
N GLU A 300 32.86 -3.02 16.04
CA GLU A 300 33.21 -2.12 17.13
C GLU A 300 33.04 -2.80 18.49
N ALA A 301 31.91 -3.50 18.70
CA ALA A 301 31.63 -4.27 19.91
C ALA A 301 32.67 -5.37 20.13
N LEU A 302 33.05 -6.11 19.07
CA LEU A 302 34.13 -7.12 19.13
C LEU A 302 35.49 -6.48 19.45
N THR A 303 35.73 -5.27 19.01
CA THR A 303 36.96 -4.53 19.36
C THR A 303 36.91 -4.06 20.82
N GLU A 304 35.73 -3.67 21.31
CA GLU A 304 35.54 -3.36 22.73
C GLU A 304 35.63 -4.63 23.59
N VAL A 305 35.08 -5.75 23.11
CA VAL A 305 35.21 -7.08 23.74
C VAL A 305 36.67 -7.48 23.83
N ASP A 306 37.45 -7.34 22.76
CA ASP A 306 38.90 -7.61 22.73
C ASP A 306 39.65 -6.77 23.75
N THR A 307 39.34 -5.48 23.82
CA THR A 307 39.96 -4.55 24.78
C THR A 307 39.56 -4.89 26.20
N ARG A 308 38.26 -5.10 26.46
CA ARG A 308 37.75 -5.46 27.78
C ARG A 308 38.14 -6.88 28.19
N PHE A 309 38.30 -7.77 27.20
CA PHE A 309 38.82 -9.12 27.48
C PHE A 309 40.25 -9.06 27.99
N ASN A 310 41.11 -8.27 27.39
CA ASN A 310 42.47 -8.08 27.86
C ASN A 310 42.51 -7.36 29.23
N GLU A 311 41.59 -6.41 29.45
CA GLU A 311 41.42 -5.76 30.77
C GLU A 311 40.85 -6.74 31.81
N LEU A 312 39.86 -7.56 31.41
CA LEU A 312 39.25 -8.60 32.27
C LEU A 312 40.21 -9.74 32.58
N LEU A 313 41.02 -10.18 31.59
CA LEU A 313 42.07 -11.17 31.90
C LEU A 313 43.06 -10.63 32.94
N ALA A 314 43.40 -9.35 32.81
CA ALA A 314 44.25 -8.70 33.81
C ALA A 314 43.53 -8.56 35.17
N GLU A 315 42.20 -8.36 35.14
CA GLU A 315 41.36 -8.22 36.35
C GLU A 315 40.94 -9.57 36.94
N ILE A 316 40.77 -10.62 36.07
CA ILE A 316 40.52 -12.02 36.44
C ILE A 316 41.74 -12.60 37.13
N GLU A 317 42.95 -12.31 36.66
CA GLU A 317 44.18 -12.68 37.33
C GLU A 317 44.27 -12.05 38.76
N GLU A 318 43.63 -10.87 38.95
CA GLU A 318 43.64 -10.13 40.21
C GLU A 318 42.41 -10.44 41.12
N GLN A 319 41.22 -10.77 40.54
CA GLN A 319 39.95 -10.81 41.30
C GLN A 319 39.09 -12.09 41.18
N ASN A 320 39.49 -13.08 40.40
CA ASN A 320 38.71 -14.32 40.24
C ASN A 320 37.23 -14.10 39.80
N ILE A 321 37.01 -13.31 38.71
CA ILE A 321 35.68 -12.95 38.22
C ILE A 321 35.03 -14.15 37.53
N VAL A 322 33.80 -14.48 37.96
CA VAL A 322 32.96 -15.51 37.31
C VAL A 322 32.03 -14.87 36.29
N PHE A 323 32.12 -15.26 35.05
CA PHE A 323 31.16 -14.86 33.99
C PHE A 323 29.82 -15.55 34.19
N SER A 324 28.72 -14.84 34.00
CA SER A 324 27.35 -15.34 34.15
C SER A 324 26.64 -15.47 32.81
N ASP A 325 25.61 -16.35 32.73
CA ASP A 325 24.74 -16.50 31.60
C ASP A 325 23.99 -15.19 31.24
N GLU A 326 23.65 -14.37 32.28
CA GLU A 326 23.01 -13.08 32.10
C GLU A 326 23.95 -12.07 31.39
N GLY A 327 25.26 -12.19 31.58
CA GLY A 327 26.26 -11.40 30.85
C GLY A 327 26.31 -11.76 29.39
N ALA A 328 26.18 -13.05 29.07
CA ALA A 328 26.13 -13.53 27.68
C ALA A 328 24.88 -13.01 26.94
N GLU A 329 23.73 -13.03 27.58
CA GLU A 329 22.48 -12.51 27.01
C GLU A 329 22.56 -10.99 26.77
N ALA A 330 23.16 -10.24 27.69
CA ALA A 330 23.36 -8.81 27.53
C ALA A 330 24.33 -8.46 26.38
N ILE A 331 25.32 -9.30 26.11
CA ILE A 331 26.25 -9.13 24.99
C ILE A 331 25.57 -9.48 23.66
N ALA A 332 24.73 -10.53 23.63
CA ALA A 332 24.02 -10.96 22.44
C ALA A 332 22.91 -9.97 22.01
N SER A 333 22.36 -9.21 22.95
CA SER A 333 21.28 -8.24 22.70
C SER A 333 21.52 -6.92 23.45
N PRO A 334 22.55 -6.13 23.07
CA PRO A 334 22.95 -4.94 23.81
C PRO A 334 22.02 -3.74 23.64
N VAL A 335 21.09 -3.79 22.68
CA VAL A 335 20.19 -2.69 22.37
C VAL A 335 18.74 -3.16 22.45
N ASN A 336 17.98 -2.53 23.34
CA ASN A 336 16.52 -2.70 23.38
C ASN A 336 15.87 -1.56 22.61
N LEU A 337 14.99 -1.90 21.66
CA LEU A 337 14.18 -0.94 20.95
C LEU A 337 12.85 -0.76 21.69
N ASP A 338 12.67 0.40 22.32
CA ASP A 338 11.38 0.79 22.89
C ASP A 338 10.58 1.54 21.83
N ILE A 339 9.47 0.96 21.38
CA ILE A 339 8.62 1.53 20.35
C ILE A 339 7.40 2.14 20.99
N GLU A 340 7.38 3.47 21.08
CA GLU A 340 6.21 4.22 21.51
C GLU A 340 5.40 4.68 20.27
N SER A 341 4.14 4.28 20.20
CA SER A 341 3.22 4.78 19.19
C SER A 341 2.63 6.12 19.62
N MET A 342 2.72 7.16 18.78
CA MET A 342 2.08 8.45 19.03
C MET A 342 0.56 8.36 19.10
N VAL A 343 -0.02 7.36 18.45
CA VAL A 343 -1.46 7.12 18.35
C VAL A 343 -1.70 5.62 18.45
N ASP A 344 -2.51 5.23 19.42
CA ASP A 344 -2.98 3.85 19.48
C ASP A 344 -4.06 3.62 18.41
N THR A 345 -3.93 2.55 17.67
CA THR A 345 -4.93 2.11 16.69
C THR A 345 -5.53 0.80 17.13
N GLN A 346 -6.87 0.70 17.12
CA GLN A 346 -7.56 -0.55 17.50
C GLN A 346 -7.20 -1.69 16.54
N ASN A 347 -7.13 -1.38 15.24
CA ASN A 347 -6.90 -2.34 14.18
C ASN A 347 -6.59 -1.62 12.85
N TYR A 348 -6.24 -2.38 11.84
CA TYR A 348 -5.97 -1.87 10.50
C TYR A 348 -7.19 -1.15 9.87
N ALA A 349 -8.41 -1.64 10.11
CA ALA A 349 -9.61 -1.02 9.59
C ALA A 349 -9.79 0.42 10.09
N GLN A 350 -9.45 0.72 11.34
CA GLN A 350 -9.49 2.09 11.87
C GLN A 350 -8.55 3.02 11.12
N SER A 351 -7.33 2.57 10.83
CA SER A 351 -6.34 3.34 10.05
C SER A 351 -6.76 3.54 8.60
N PHE A 352 -7.46 2.56 8.02
CA PHE A 352 -7.92 2.57 6.64
C PHE A 352 -9.29 3.23 6.43
N ALA A 353 -10.09 3.35 7.51
CA ALA A 353 -11.42 3.94 7.51
C ALA A 353 -11.52 5.32 6.86
N PRO A 354 -10.59 6.28 7.06
CA PRO A 354 -10.62 7.58 6.42
C PRO A 354 -10.83 7.53 4.91
N LEU A 355 -10.06 6.67 4.23
CA LEU A 355 -10.17 6.48 2.80
C LEU A 355 -11.49 5.83 2.38
N VAL A 356 -11.86 4.74 3.05
CA VAL A 356 -13.07 3.98 2.72
C VAL A 356 -14.33 4.83 2.90
N ILE A 357 -14.38 5.64 3.96
CA ILE A 357 -15.49 6.56 4.22
C ILE A 357 -15.56 7.65 3.15
N ALA A 358 -14.41 8.20 2.75
CA ALA A 358 -14.35 9.20 1.68
C ALA A 358 -14.90 8.65 0.36
N VAL A 359 -14.47 7.45 -0.02
CA VAL A 359 -14.96 6.75 -1.22
C VAL A 359 -16.45 6.40 -1.10
N SER A 360 -16.88 5.90 0.05
CA SER A 360 -18.28 5.53 0.32
C SER A 360 -19.24 6.70 0.07
N LEU A 361 -18.95 7.86 0.64
CA LEU A 361 -19.77 9.06 0.48
C LEU A 361 -19.74 9.59 -0.95
N TYR A 362 -18.59 9.50 -1.62
CA TYR A 362 -18.47 9.88 -3.03
C TYR A 362 -19.31 8.98 -3.94
N ILE A 363 -19.28 7.66 -3.73
CA ILE A 363 -20.14 6.69 -4.43
C ILE A 363 -21.62 7.00 -4.16
N GLY A 364 -21.98 7.36 -2.94
CA GLY A 364 -23.32 7.82 -2.59
C GLY A 364 -23.75 9.03 -3.42
N ALA A 365 -22.87 9.97 -3.65
CA ALA A 365 -23.13 11.12 -4.51
C ALA A 365 -23.25 10.75 -6.01
N ILE A 366 -22.44 9.82 -6.50
CA ILE A 366 -22.57 9.29 -7.89
C ILE A 366 -23.92 8.62 -8.05
N THR A 367 -24.28 7.69 -7.17
CA THR A 367 -25.51 6.90 -7.26
C THR A 367 -26.76 7.77 -7.17
N PHE A 368 -26.74 8.82 -6.33
CA PHE A 368 -27.79 9.82 -6.31
C PHE A 368 -27.97 10.48 -7.70
N ASN A 369 -26.88 10.92 -8.33
CA ASN A 369 -26.92 11.58 -9.63
C ASN A 369 -27.24 10.62 -10.80
N VAL A 370 -27.11 9.31 -10.60
CA VAL A 370 -27.57 8.29 -11.57
C VAL A 370 -29.10 8.21 -11.56
N VAL A 371 -29.71 8.23 -10.38
CA VAL A 371 -31.17 8.03 -10.18
C VAL A 371 -31.95 9.32 -10.32
N TYR A 372 -31.42 10.40 -9.74
CA TYR A 372 -32.09 11.71 -9.80
C TYR A 372 -31.84 12.42 -11.12
N PRO A 373 -32.90 12.83 -11.87
CA PRO A 373 -32.76 13.45 -13.21
C PRO A 373 -32.30 14.91 -13.10
N MET A 374 -31.01 15.14 -12.90
CA MET A 374 -30.40 16.47 -12.72
C MET A 374 -30.64 17.45 -13.88
N ASN A 375 -30.77 16.93 -15.11
CA ASN A 375 -30.98 17.75 -16.30
C ASN A 375 -32.42 18.26 -16.43
N LYS A 376 -33.36 17.77 -15.63
CA LYS A 376 -34.75 18.17 -15.75
C LYS A 376 -34.99 19.57 -15.19
N ILE A 377 -35.32 20.51 -16.08
CA ILE A 377 -35.81 21.83 -15.71
C ILE A 377 -37.33 21.73 -15.57
N PHE A 378 -37.86 22.16 -14.45
CA PHE A 378 -39.31 22.15 -14.23
C PHE A 378 -39.93 23.33 -15.02
N GLU A 379 -40.79 23.00 -15.99
CA GLU A 379 -41.40 23.93 -16.99
C GLU A 379 -42.27 25.08 -16.42
N ASN A 380 -42.57 25.07 -15.15
CA ASN A 380 -43.28 26.17 -14.53
C ASN A 380 -42.34 27.33 -14.28
N LYS A 381 -42.32 28.35 -15.15
CA LYS A 381 -41.69 29.70 -15.17
C LYS A 381 -41.31 30.31 -13.78
N LYS A 382 -40.81 29.51 -12.85
CA LYS A 382 -40.34 29.98 -11.55
C LYS A 382 -38.86 30.28 -11.63
N ASN A 383 -38.48 31.41 -11.02
CA ASN A 383 -37.17 31.96 -10.91
C ASN A 383 -36.07 30.89 -10.75
N VAL A 384 -35.03 30.90 -11.57
CA VAL A 384 -33.84 30.04 -11.57
C VAL A 384 -33.28 29.87 -10.15
N PHE A 385 -33.27 30.94 -9.38
CA PHE A 385 -32.86 30.93 -7.97
C PHE A 385 -33.71 29.99 -7.10
N SER A 386 -35.03 29.94 -7.33
CA SER A 386 -35.92 29.02 -6.59
C SER A 386 -35.65 27.55 -6.93
N GLN A 387 -35.28 27.25 -8.18
CA GLN A 387 -34.88 25.88 -8.61
C GLN A 387 -33.52 25.50 -7.98
N TRP A 388 -32.56 26.43 -8.03
CA TRP A 388 -31.26 26.25 -7.41
C TRP A 388 -31.39 25.96 -5.91
N LEU A 389 -32.14 26.77 -5.17
CA LEU A 389 -32.37 26.57 -3.74
C LEU A 389 -33.07 25.26 -3.44
N SER A 390 -34.05 24.85 -4.27
CA SER A 390 -34.74 23.54 -4.12
C SER A 390 -33.77 22.35 -4.27
N ARG A 391 -32.84 22.42 -5.25
CA ARG A 391 -31.81 21.40 -5.46
C ARG A 391 -30.80 21.37 -4.32
N GLY A 392 -30.39 22.54 -3.82
CA GLY A 392 -29.50 22.61 -2.66
C GLY A 392 -30.11 21.98 -1.41
N LEU A 393 -31.39 22.22 -1.16
CA LEU A 393 -32.10 21.56 -0.07
C LEU A 393 -32.17 20.03 -0.27
N LEU A 394 -32.38 19.57 -1.50
CA LEU A 394 -32.37 18.15 -1.82
C LEU A 394 -30.98 17.52 -1.63
N PHE A 395 -29.92 18.21 -2.07
CA PHE A 395 -28.52 17.78 -1.85
C PHE A 395 -28.22 17.68 -0.35
N LEU A 396 -28.59 18.73 0.41
CA LEU A 396 -28.40 18.75 1.86
C LEU A 396 -29.15 17.59 2.54
N SER A 397 -30.41 17.36 2.16
CA SER A 397 -31.21 16.28 2.73
C SER A 397 -30.59 14.90 2.46
N HIS A 398 -30.17 14.67 1.21
CA HIS A 398 -29.52 13.42 0.85
C HIS A 398 -28.18 13.26 1.60
N SER A 399 -27.36 14.31 1.64
CA SER A 399 -26.09 14.30 2.36
C SER A 399 -26.28 14.03 3.85
N VAL A 400 -27.27 14.63 4.51
CA VAL A 400 -27.59 14.35 5.91
C VAL A 400 -27.99 12.88 6.10
N ILE A 401 -28.84 12.36 5.22
CA ILE A 401 -29.31 10.96 5.33
C ILE A 401 -28.13 9.98 5.20
N ILE A 402 -27.34 10.07 4.13
CA ILE A 402 -26.22 9.12 3.91
C ILE A 402 -25.15 9.26 4.97
N THR A 403 -24.83 10.48 5.39
CA THR A 403 -23.85 10.73 6.46
C THR A 403 -24.34 10.13 7.78
N THR A 404 -25.60 10.33 8.15
CA THR A 404 -26.14 9.79 9.40
C THR A 404 -26.15 8.27 9.39
N LEU A 405 -26.59 7.65 8.28
CA LEU A 405 -26.58 6.20 8.14
C LEU A 405 -25.17 5.63 8.22
N LEU A 406 -24.22 6.22 7.50
CA LEU A 406 -22.84 5.76 7.50
C LEU A 406 -22.17 5.99 8.86
N TYR A 407 -22.37 7.16 9.47
CA TYR A 407 -21.88 7.46 10.82
C TYR A 407 -22.40 6.45 11.85
N ALA A 408 -23.71 6.19 11.83
CA ALA A 408 -24.32 5.19 12.71
C ALA A 408 -23.70 3.79 12.52
N THR A 409 -23.42 3.43 11.27
CA THR A 409 -22.77 2.16 10.94
C THR A 409 -21.34 2.10 11.49
N ILE A 410 -20.54 3.12 11.26
CA ILE A 410 -19.14 3.17 11.72
C ILE A 410 -19.07 3.12 13.25
N VAL A 411 -19.90 3.92 13.94
CA VAL A 411 -19.83 4.04 15.41
C VAL A 411 -20.51 2.89 16.13
N TRP A 412 -21.70 2.45 15.68
CA TRP A 412 -22.52 1.50 16.44
C TRP A 412 -22.44 0.06 15.93
N VAL A 413 -22.17 -0.14 14.65
CA VAL A 413 -22.08 -1.49 14.08
C VAL A 413 -20.63 -1.95 14.04
N MET A 414 -19.73 -1.11 13.52
CA MET A 414 -18.32 -1.44 13.39
C MET A 414 -17.52 -1.09 14.65
N GLN A 415 -18.06 -0.26 15.53
CA GLN A 415 -17.45 0.12 16.81
C GLN A 415 -16.04 0.72 16.66
N ILE A 416 -15.81 1.46 15.58
CA ILE A 416 -14.56 2.19 15.38
C ILE A 416 -14.51 3.34 16.39
N GLU A 417 -13.45 3.40 17.19
CA GLU A 417 -13.22 4.50 18.12
C GLU A 417 -12.89 5.79 17.38
N ILE A 418 -13.52 6.87 17.81
CA ILE A 418 -13.39 8.19 17.20
C ILE A 418 -13.10 9.20 18.28
N ALA A 419 -11.96 9.86 18.20
CA ALA A 419 -11.53 10.85 19.18
C ALA A 419 -12.47 12.07 19.22
N SER A 420 -13.02 12.48 18.06
CA SER A 420 -13.92 13.63 17.99
C SER A 420 -15.13 13.36 17.09
N HIS A 421 -16.22 12.87 17.67
CA HIS A 421 -17.48 12.54 16.97
C HIS A 421 -18.06 13.73 16.18
N TRP A 422 -18.01 14.95 16.72
CA TRP A 422 -18.56 16.11 16.05
C TRP A 422 -17.72 16.52 14.83
N ARG A 423 -16.36 16.49 14.93
CA ARG A 423 -15.47 16.75 13.79
C ARG A 423 -15.68 15.70 12.71
N PHE A 424 -15.78 14.46 13.11
CA PHE A 424 -15.98 13.33 12.20
C PHE A 424 -17.31 13.46 11.43
N TYR A 425 -18.43 13.64 12.12
CA TYR A 425 -19.73 13.81 11.49
C TYR A 425 -19.76 15.04 10.58
N PHE A 426 -19.19 16.16 11.04
CA PHE A 426 -19.14 17.40 10.27
C PHE A 426 -18.30 17.23 8.99
N ALA A 427 -17.13 16.62 9.07
CA ALA A 427 -16.28 16.33 7.92
C ALA A 427 -17.00 15.42 6.90
N MET A 428 -17.68 14.37 7.37
CA MET A 428 -18.49 13.48 6.51
C MET A 428 -19.60 14.25 5.79
N LEU A 429 -20.30 15.13 6.49
CA LEU A 429 -21.38 15.95 5.91
C LEU A 429 -20.84 16.92 4.86
N VAL A 430 -19.76 17.63 5.19
CA VAL A 430 -19.10 18.56 4.27
C VAL A 430 -18.61 17.83 3.03
N TRP A 431 -17.95 16.68 3.19
CA TRP A 431 -17.48 15.87 2.07
C TRP A 431 -18.62 15.36 1.17
N SER A 432 -19.71 14.92 1.77
CA SER A 432 -20.90 14.52 1.02
C SER A 432 -21.46 15.67 0.18
N LEU A 433 -21.47 16.89 0.74
CA LEU A 433 -21.90 18.11 0.02
C LEU A 433 -20.93 18.49 -1.10
N VAL A 434 -19.62 18.38 -0.88
CA VAL A 434 -18.60 18.58 -1.94
C VAL A 434 -18.86 17.61 -3.09
N SER A 435 -18.94 16.33 -2.78
CA SER A 435 -19.09 15.26 -3.76
C SER A 435 -20.35 15.41 -4.58
N ILE A 436 -21.51 15.62 -3.94
CA ILE A 436 -22.78 15.75 -4.65
C ILE A 436 -22.85 17.03 -5.49
N SER A 437 -22.19 18.11 -5.04
CA SER A 437 -22.14 19.38 -5.77
C SER A 437 -21.27 19.28 -7.02
N ILE A 438 -20.09 18.67 -6.92
CA ILE A 438 -19.18 18.46 -8.06
C ILE A 438 -19.82 17.54 -9.09
N ILE A 439 -20.32 16.36 -8.64
CA ILE A 439 -20.92 15.39 -9.56
C ILE A 439 -22.21 15.96 -10.16
N GLY A 440 -23.03 16.63 -9.35
CA GLY A 440 -24.24 17.30 -9.82
C GLY A 440 -23.95 18.36 -10.88
N LEU A 441 -22.88 19.13 -10.72
CA LEU A 441 -22.41 20.10 -11.70
C LEU A 441 -21.99 19.41 -13.01
N LEU A 442 -21.16 18.37 -12.93
CA LEU A 442 -20.70 17.60 -14.08
C LEU A 442 -21.87 16.99 -14.86
N VAL A 443 -22.82 16.39 -14.14
CA VAL A 443 -24.02 15.79 -14.75
C VAL A 443 -24.92 16.86 -15.37
N MET A 444 -25.03 18.02 -14.74
CA MET A 444 -25.83 19.11 -15.28
C MET A 444 -25.23 19.72 -16.56
N ILE A 445 -23.90 19.78 -16.67
CA ILE A 445 -23.23 20.29 -17.88
C ILE A 445 -23.21 19.25 -18.99
N PHE A 446 -22.81 18.01 -18.67
CA PHE A 446 -22.48 16.98 -19.66
C PHE A 446 -23.48 15.82 -19.72
N GLY A 447 -24.55 15.81 -18.91
CA GLY A 447 -25.54 14.73 -18.92
C GLY A 447 -24.95 13.38 -18.49
N ASN A 448 -25.18 12.33 -19.27
CA ASN A 448 -24.66 10.99 -18.98
C ASN A 448 -23.12 10.94 -19.03
N PHE A 449 -22.49 11.71 -19.92
CA PHE A 449 -21.03 11.83 -19.94
C PHE A 449 -20.48 12.45 -18.65
N GLY A 450 -21.22 13.36 -18.00
CA GLY A 450 -20.86 13.91 -16.68
C GLY A 450 -20.84 12.86 -15.58
N LYS A 451 -21.70 11.83 -15.66
CA LYS A 451 -21.64 10.67 -14.73
C LYS A 451 -20.34 9.89 -14.90
N PHE A 452 -19.94 9.63 -16.14
CA PHE A 452 -18.67 9.00 -16.47
C PHE A 452 -17.48 9.83 -15.95
N LEU A 453 -17.49 11.13 -16.18
CA LEU A 453 -16.46 12.04 -15.63
C LEU A 453 -16.38 11.98 -14.11
N GLY A 454 -17.52 11.84 -13.41
CA GLY A 454 -17.57 11.64 -11.97
C GLY A 454 -16.83 10.37 -11.53
N ILE A 455 -16.97 9.27 -12.28
CA ILE A 455 -16.24 8.02 -12.01
C ILE A 455 -14.74 8.20 -12.31
N VAL A 456 -14.37 8.82 -13.42
CA VAL A 456 -12.97 9.11 -13.73
C VAL A 456 -12.33 9.97 -12.65
N LEU A 457 -13.05 10.99 -12.18
CA LEU A 457 -12.59 11.84 -11.08
C LEU A 457 -12.41 11.05 -9.78
N LEU A 458 -13.29 10.07 -9.49
CA LEU A 458 -13.11 9.17 -8.34
C LEU A 458 -11.80 8.38 -8.45
N ILE A 459 -11.54 7.77 -9.60
CA ILE A 459 -10.31 6.98 -9.83
C ILE A 459 -9.07 7.84 -9.60
N VAL A 460 -9.05 9.04 -10.18
CA VAL A 460 -7.94 9.98 -10.01
C VAL A 460 -7.78 10.41 -8.56
N GLN A 461 -8.87 10.74 -7.87
CA GLN A 461 -8.85 11.13 -6.46
C GLN A 461 -8.40 10.00 -5.55
N LEU A 462 -8.85 8.77 -5.82
CA LEU A 462 -8.45 7.59 -5.04
C LEU A 462 -6.93 7.38 -5.14
N SER A 463 -6.38 7.43 -6.36
CA SER A 463 -4.94 7.25 -6.60
C SER A 463 -4.08 8.37 -6.01
N SER A 464 -4.65 9.56 -5.78
CA SER A 464 -3.96 10.74 -5.27
C SER A 464 -4.40 11.12 -3.84
N SER A 465 -4.98 10.20 -3.08
CA SER A 465 -5.55 10.54 -1.76
C SER A 465 -4.56 10.38 -0.60
N GLY A 466 -3.44 9.67 -0.80
CA GLY A 466 -2.52 9.31 0.29
C GLY A 466 -3.18 8.42 1.36
N GLY A 467 -4.26 7.72 0.99
CA GLY A 467 -5.02 6.91 1.95
C GLY A 467 -4.60 5.45 2.05
N THR A 468 -3.86 4.94 1.06
CA THR A 468 -3.34 3.56 1.03
C THR A 468 -1.85 3.49 1.30
N PHE A 469 -1.09 4.29 0.57
CA PHE A 469 0.36 4.41 0.72
C PHE A 469 0.72 5.87 0.96
N PRO A 470 1.87 6.16 1.60
CA PRO A 470 2.39 7.52 1.69
C PRO A 470 2.46 8.16 0.30
N ILE A 471 1.98 9.40 0.17
CA ILE A 471 1.89 10.06 -1.15
C ILE A 471 3.27 10.29 -1.77
N GLU A 472 4.30 10.36 -0.95
CA GLU A 472 5.70 10.51 -1.34
C GLU A 472 6.20 9.33 -2.18
N THR A 473 5.59 8.15 -2.00
CA THR A 473 5.92 6.93 -2.78
C THR A 473 5.22 6.89 -4.14
N ALA A 474 4.26 7.77 -4.38
CA ALA A 474 3.55 7.83 -5.64
C ALA A 474 4.34 8.60 -6.71
N ASN A 475 3.99 8.40 -7.98
CA ASN A 475 4.57 9.18 -9.08
C ASN A 475 4.27 10.68 -8.91
N ASN A 476 5.20 11.56 -9.31
CA ASN A 476 5.11 13.02 -9.21
C ASN A 476 3.78 13.61 -9.73
N PHE A 477 3.18 12.99 -10.74
CA PHE A 477 1.87 13.39 -11.25
C PHE A 477 0.78 13.30 -10.17
N TYR A 478 0.74 12.19 -9.42
CA TYR A 478 -0.24 12.00 -8.35
C TYR A 478 0.09 12.83 -7.12
N GLN A 479 1.37 13.06 -6.82
CA GLN A 479 1.80 13.99 -5.75
C GLN A 479 1.32 15.41 -6.04
N THR A 480 1.47 15.89 -7.28
CA THR A 480 0.96 17.21 -7.68
C THR A 480 -0.57 17.27 -7.55
N LEU A 481 -1.28 16.22 -7.94
CA LEU A 481 -2.74 16.18 -7.83
C LEU A 481 -3.23 16.15 -6.38
N TYR A 482 -2.48 15.55 -5.48
CA TYR A 482 -2.78 15.50 -4.04
C TYR A 482 -3.05 16.90 -3.46
N GLU A 483 -2.26 17.88 -3.86
CA GLU A 483 -2.39 19.26 -3.36
C GLU A 483 -3.70 19.96 -3.78
N PHE A 484 -4.35 19.49 -4.85
CA PHE A 484 -5.53 20.15 -5.43
C PHE A 484 -6.82 19.34 -5.25
N LEU A 485 -6.73 18.04 -5.07
CA LEU A 485 -7.91 17.18 -5.07
C LEU A 485 -8.60 17.13 -3.70
N PRO A 486 -9.90 17.39 -3.64
CA PRO A 486 -10.60 17.54 -2.37
C PRO A 486 -10.68 16.25 -1.53
N MET A 487 -10.48 15.07 -2.14
CA MET A 487 -10.47 13.80 -1.39
C MET A 487 -9.24 13.70 -0.48
N ALA A 488 -8.08 14.19 -0.87
CA ALA A 488 -6.89 14.23 -0.04
C ALA A 488 -7.14 15.03 1.25
N PHE A 489 -7.73 16.21 1.10
CA PHE A 489 -8.08 17.06 2.25
C PHE A 489 -9.05 16.38 3.22
N VAL A 490 -10.10 15.72 2.71
CA VAL A 490 -11.06 15.09 3.61
C VAL A 490 -10.49 13.84 4.27
N VAL A 491 -9.63 13.08 3.61
CA VAL A 491 -8.94 11.94 4.22
C VAL A 491 -8.09 12.39 5.41
N SER A 492 -7.32 13.49 5.27
CA SER A 492 -6.61 14.13 6.39
C SER A 492 -7.56 14.61 7.49
N GLY A 493 -8.71 15.21 7.11
CA GLY A 493 -9.72 15.63 8.08
C GLY A 493 -10.38 14.47 8.84
N PHE A 494 -10.55 13.33 8.20
CA PHE A 494 -11.03 12.12 8.88
C PHE A 494 -9.98 11.52 9.80
N LYS A 495 -8.71 11.52 9.40
CA LYS A 495 -7.60 11.11 10.27
C LYS A 495 -7.55 11.98 11.53
N ASP A 496 -7.61 13.32 11.39
CA ASP A 496 -7.69 14.24 12.53
C ASP A 496 -8.86 13.93 13.46
N ALA A 497 -10.04 13.70 12.90
CA ALA A 497 -11.24 13.42 13.68
C ALA A 497 -11.23 12.06 14.38
N ILE A 498 -10.66 11.05 13.75
CA ILE A 498 -10.58 9.67 14.29
C ILE A 498 -9.49 9.59 15.36
N PHE A 499 -8.30 10.12 15.10
CA PHE A 499 -7.13 9.96 15.97
C PHE A 499 -6.89 11.16 16.91
N GLY A 500 -7.60 12.27 16.74
CA GLY A 500 -7.58 13.40 17.66
C GLY A 500 -6.40 14.35 17.50
N GLN A 501 -5.59 14.20 16.46
CA GLN A 501 -4.45 15.06 16.16
C GLN A 501 -4.37 15.41 14.68
N ALA A 502 -3.87 16.61 14.37
CA ALA A 502 -3.60 17.04 13.00
C ALA A 502 -2.34 16.35 12.47
N PHE A 503 -2.42 15.77 11.27
CA PHE A 503 -1.28 15.13 10.61
C PHE A 503 -0.60 16.09 9.63
N ASP A 504 -1.35 16.66 8.66
CA ASP A 504 -0.76 17.51 7.61
C ASP A 504 -1.23 18.96 7.73
N MET A 505 -2.51 19.17 8.04
CA MET A 505 -3.15 20.48 8.13
C MET A 505 -4.11 20.54 9.30
N GLU A 506 -4.33 21.76 9.82
CA GLU A 506 -5.38 21.97 10.82
C GLU A 506 -6.77 21.65 10.26
N PHE A 507 -7.59 20.98 11.05
CA PHE A 507 -8.97 20.62 10.72
C PHE A 507 -9.80 21.79 10.20
N SER A 508 -9.62 22.98 10.79
CA SER A 508 -10.29 24.21 10.36
C SER A 508 -9.97 24.58 8.92
N THR A 509 -8.70 24.53 8.54
CA THR A 509 -8.22 24.84 7.19
C THR A 509 -8.77 23.84 6.17
N ILE A 510 -8.76 22.56 6.51
CA ILE A 510 -9.35 21.49 5.69
C ILE A 510 -10.84 21.79 5.45
N MET A 511 -11.60 22.07 6.51
CA MET A 511 -13.04 22.33 6.41
C MET A 511 -13.35 23.60 5.60
N TYR A 512 -12.59 24.67 5.77
CA TYR A 512 -12.75 25.87 4.95
C TYR A 512 -12.50 25.60 3.47
N THR A 513 -11.46 24.85 3.13
CA THR A 513 -11.14 24.48 1.75
C THR A 513 -12.26 23.64 1.13
N LEU A 514 -12.76 22.64 1.86
CA LEU A 514 -13.85 21.79 1.40
C LEU A 514 -15.18 22.56 1.27
N LEU A 515 -15.51 23.42 2.23
CA LEU A 515 -16.70 24.26 2.15
C LEU A 515 -16.63 25.25 0.99
N ALA A 516 -15.47 25.85 0.76
CA ALA A 516 -15.25 26.74 -0.39
C ALA A 516 -15.42 25.99 -1.72
N THR A 517 -14.89 24.75 -1.80
CA THR A 517 -15.06 23.86 -2.96
C THR A 517 -16.54 23.52 -3.19
N ALA A 518 -17.26 23.12 -2.13
CA ALA A 518 -18.69 22.83 -2.23
C ALA A 518 -19.50 24.05 -2.68
N ALA A 519 -19.24 25.21 -2.06
CA ALA A 519 -19.91 26.47 -2.38
C ALA A 519 -19.61 26.90 -3.82
N GLY A 520 -18.34 26.83 -4.24
CA GLY A 520 -17.92 27.14 -5.61
C GLY A 520 -18.60 26.25 -6.64
N ALA A 521 -18.57 24.94 -6.45
CA ALA A 521 -19.25 23.99 -7.33
C ALA A 521 -20.76 24.25 -7.37
N TYR A 522 -21.37 24.51 -6.22
CA TYR A 522 -22.80 24.77 -6.12
C TYR A 522 -23.22 26.13 -6.70
N LEU A 523 -22.39 27.16 -6.62
CA LEU A 523 -22.61 28.42 -7.31
C LEU A 523 -22.50 28.28 -8.84
N LEU A 524 -21.59 27.41 -9.31
CA LEU A 524 -21.53 27.07 -10.74
C LEU A 524 -22.81 26.38 -11.23
N VAL A 525 -23.46 25.58 -10.37
CA VAL A 525 -24.80 25.02 -10.68
C VAL A 525 -25.82 26.12 -10.93
N LEU A 526 -25.80 27.23 -10.16
CA LEU A 526 -26.67 28.40 -10.41
C LEU A 526 -26.37 29.04 -11.78
N LEU A 527 -25.08 29.19 -12.09
CA LEU A 527 -24.67 29.75 -13.39
C LEU A 527 -25.14 28.86 -14.55
N VAL A 528 -24.99 27.54 -14.43
CA VAL A 528 -25.45 26.61 -15.47
C VAL A 528 -26.97 26.63 -15.62
N LEU A 529 -27.71 26.71 -14.53
CA LEU A 529 -29.18 26.86 -14.57
C LEU A 529 -29.59 28.17 -15.26
N TRP A 530 -28.90 29.26 -14.93
CA TRP A 530 -29.15 30.56 -15.56
C TRP A 530 -28.84 30.58 -17.06
N LEU A 531 -27.71 29.95 -17.46
CA LEU A 531 -27.35 29.82 -18.87
C LEU A 531 -28.38 28.98 -19.66
N LYS A 532 -28.84 27.86 -19.08
CA LYS A 532 -29.86 27.01 -19.71
C LYS A 532 -31.21 27.74 -19.84
N ASP A 533 -31.60 28.52 -18.86
CA ASP A 533 -32.82 29.35 -18.91
C ASP A 533 -32.75 30.42 -19.99
N LYS A 534 -31.58 31.07 -20.11
CA LYS A 534 -31.37 32.18 -21.05
C LYS A 534 -31.16 31.75 -22.50
N PHE A 535 -30.59 30.51 -22.69
CA PHE A 535 -30.23 29.97 -24.01
C PHE A 535 -30.85 28.59 -24.28
N PRO A 536 -32.19 28.48 -24.40
CA PRO A 536 -32.88 27.19 -24.53
C PRO A 536 -32.52 26.39 -25.79
N LYS A 537 -32.01 27.04 -26.85
CA LYS A 537 -31.52 26.36 -28.09
C LYS A 537 -30.34 25.43 -27.84
N TYR A 538 -29.54 25.64 -26.81
CA TYR A 538 -28.46 24.73 -26.42
C TYR A 538 -29.00 23.43 -25.78
N GLU A 539 -30.11 23.51 -25.05
CA GLU A 539 -30.78 22.37 -24.43
C GLU A 539 -31.40 21.44 -25.47
N GLU A 540 -32.00 21.98 -26.51
CA GLU A 540 -32.58 21.19 -27.61
C GLU A 540 -31.51 20.42 -28.39
N LYS A 541 -30.32 20.99 -28.59
CA LYS A 541 -29.18 20.35 -29.24
C LYS A 541 -28.54 19.28 -28.36
N ALA A 542 -28.41 19.51 -27.04
CA ALA A 542 -27.91 18.54 -26.06
C ALA A 542 -28.90 17.37 -25.90
N ASN A 543 -30.21 17.63 -25.86
CA ASN A 543 -31.23 16.59 -25.79
C ASN A 543 -31.37 15.78 -27.11
N LYS A 544 -31.05 16.36 -28.25
CA LYS A 544 -30.94 15.63 -29.52
C LYS A 544 -29.72 14.71 -29.53
N MET A 545 -28.57 15.13 -29.00
CA MET A 545 -27.40 14.25 -28.83
C MET A 545 -27.69 13.10 -27.85
N ALA A 546 -28.39 13.38 -26.75
CA ALA A 546 -28.79 12.34 -25.79
C ALA A 546 -29.86 11.34 -26.32
N LYS A 547 -30.61 11.72 -27.34
CA LYS A 547 -31.57 10.79 -28.02
C LYS A 547 -30.92 9.79 -28.98
N PHE A 548 -29.65 9.98 -29.30
CA PHE A 548 -28.86 8.97 -30.05
C PHE A 548 -28.32 7.85 -29.15
N GLU A 549 -28.57 7.90 -27.85
CA GLU A 549 -28.08 6.93 -26.86
C GLU A 549 -29.19 6.00 -26.30
N ASN A 550 -30.42 5.99 -26.93
CA ASN A 550 -31.50 5.06 -26.56
C ASN A 550 -31.78 4.12 -27.76
#